data_d2b86c54b10b5235fa2ee2e15eb853a1
#
_entry.id   d2b86c54b10b5235fa2ee2e15eb853a1
#
_cell.length_a   1.000
_cell.length_b   1.000
_cell.length_c   1.000
_cell.angle_alpha   90.00
_cell.angle_beta   90.00
_cell.angle_gamma   90.00
#
_symmetry.space_group_name_H-M   'P 1'
#
loop_
_entity.id
_entity.type
_entity.pdbx_description
1 polymer ?
#
loop_
_entity_poly.entity_id
_entity_poly.type
_entity_poly.pdbx_seq_one_letter_code
_entity_poly.pdbx_strand_id
1 'polypeptide(L)'
;SGKVTRQFKADLNGKWDGSKLILDEVFNWTDGEKQNRQWTINKIDEHNYEGTASDVVGKAKGYSYGPAFKFEYVLLVPVKGKNIKITFDDWIFMQDERVAINRATMTKFGIKVAELTVMFVKD
;
A
#
# COMPACT_ATOMS: atom_id res chain seq x y z
N SER A 1 -8.30 -14.09 23.55
CA SER A 1 -8.68 -12.73 23.34
C SER A 1 -9.09 -12.36 21.91
N GLY A 2 -9.29 -13.30 21.02
CA GLY A 2 -9.87 -13.06 19.70
C GLY A 2 -8.99 -12.32 18.69
N LYS A 3 -7.68 -12.31 18.86
CA LYS A 3 -6.81 -11.79 17.83
C LYS A 3 -6.72 -12.78 16.69
N VAL A 4 -7.28 -12.40 15.55
CA VAL A 4 -7.06 -13.15 14.32
C VAL A 4 -5.77 -12.64 13.69
N THR A 5 -4.80 -13.53 13.58
CA THR A 5 -3.55 -13.20 12.91
C THR A 5 -3.55 -13.86 11.55
N ARG A 6 -3.54 -13.02 10.52
CA ARG A 6 -3.31 -13.47 9.15
C ARG A 6 -1.92 -13.03 8.74
N GLN A 7 -1.24 -13.90 8.05
CA GLN A 7 0.08 -13.58 7.50
C GLN A 7 0.03 -13.65 5.99
N PHE A 8 0.87 -12.86 5.35
CA PHE A 8 0.99 -12.85 3.90
C PHE A 8 2.43 -12.60 3.50
N LYS A 9 2.73 -13.01 2.28
CA LYS A 9 3.98 -12.68 1.61
C LYS A 9 3.62 -11.80 0.42
N ALA A 10 4.31 -10.68 0.28
CA ALA A 10 4.08 -9.76 -0.83
C ALA A 10 5.26 -9.78 -1.79
N ASP A 11 4.96 -9.91 -3.07
CA ASP A 11 5.93 -9.74 -4.14
C ASP A 11 5.62 -8.44 -4.87
N LEU A 12 6.62 -7.60 -5.01
CA LEU A 12 6.49 -6.29 -5.63
C LEU A 12 7.38 -6.22 -6.87
N ASN A 13 6.82 -5.75 -7.96
CA ASN A 13 7.57 -5.54 -9.20
C ASN A 13 7.24 -4.16 -9.76
N GLY A 14 8.22 -3.28 -9.77
CA GLY A 14 8.07 -1.91 -10.26
C GLY A 14 8.79 -1.70 -11.58
N LYS A 15 8.14 -0.95 -12.47
CA LYS A 15 8.70 -0.58 -13.76
C LYS A 15 8.43 0.88 -14.06
N TRP A 16 9.48 1.63 -14.34
CA TRP A 16 9.36 3.02 -14.75
C TRP A 16 9.12 3.13 -16.26
N ASP A 17 8.18 4.00 -16.62
CA ASP A 17 7.89 4.36 -17.99
C ASP A 17 7.80 5.89 -18.04
N GLY A 18 8.92 6.54 -18.31
CA GLY A 18 9.03 7.99 -18.22
C GLY A 18 8.87 8.49 -16.78
N SER A 19 7.85 9.29 -16.52
CA SER A 19 7.54 9.79 -15.18
C SER A 19 6.53 8.91 -14.43
N LYS A 20 6.16 7.77 -15.00
CA LYS A 20 5.14 6.89 -14.49
C LYS A 20 5.75 5.60 -14.00
N LEU A 21 5.41 5.21 -12.77
CA LEU A 21 5.77 3.92 -12.19
C LEU A 21 4.56 3.00 -12.23
N ILE A 22 4.74 1.82 -12.83
CA ILE A 22 3.77 0.74 -12.75
C ILE A 22 4.27 -0.23 -11.70
N LEU A 23 3.52 -0.40 -10.62
CA LEU A 23 3.89 -1.25 -9.50
C LEU A 23 2.89 -2.40 -9.39
N ASP A 24 3.37 -3.61 -9.64
CA ASP A 24 2.56 -4.82 -9.47
C ASP A 24 2.81 -5.40 -8.10
N GLU A 25 1.73 -5.60 -7.35
CA GLU A 25 1.75 -6.21 -6.04
C GLU A 25 1.00 -7.54 -6.06
N VAL A 26 1.64 -8.59 -5.56
CA VAL A 26 1.01 -9.90 -5.40
C VAL A 26 1.09 -10.25 -3.92
N PHE A 27 -0.07 -10.46 -3.30
CA PHE A 27 -0.18 -10.85 -1.90
C PHE A 27 -0.60 -12.31 -1.81
N ASN A 28 0.23 -13.13 -1.22
CA ASN A 28 -0.07 -14.53 -0.96
C ASN A 28 -0.29 -14.72 0.54
N TRP A 29 -1.53 -15.00 0.90
CA TRP A 29 -1.92 -15.20 2.29
C TRP A 29 -1.67 -16.65 2.71
N THR A 30 -1.36 -16.87 3.97
CA THR A 30 -1.08 -18.21 4.49
C THR A 30 -2.28 -19.15 4.43
N ASP A 31 -3.49 -18.60 4.35
CA ASP A 31 -4.73 -19.38 4.17
C ASP A 31 -5.00 -19.76 2.71
N GLY A 32 -4.09 -19.45 1.80
CA GLY A 32 -4.21 -19.79 0.39
C GLY A 32 -4.85 -18.70 -0.47
N GLU A 33 -5.36 -17.64 0.13
CA GLU A 33 -5.92 -16.51 -0.62
C GLU A 33 -4.81 -15.76 -1.35
N LYS A 34 -5.10 -15.34 -2.58
CA LYS A 34 -4.18 -14.57 -3.41
C LYS A 34 -4.87 -13.30 -3.89
N GLN A 35 -4.19 -12.17 -3.72
CA GLN A 35 -4.67 -10.87 -4.18
C GLN A 35 -3.61 -10.19 -5.03
N ASN A 36 -4.05 -9.49 -6.05
CA ASN A 36 -3.17 -8.71 -6.93
C ASN A 36 -3.64 -7.26 -6.95
N ARG A 37 -2.71 -6.34 -6.99
CA ARG A 37 -3.00 -4.93 -7.23
C ARG A 37 -1.94 -4.35 -8.13
N GLN A 38 -2.37 -3.59 -9.13
CA GLN A 38 -1.46 -2.81 -9.95
C GLN A 38 -1.70 -1.33 -9.69
N TRP A 39 -0.65 -0.67 -9.25
CA TRP A 39 -0.62 0.77 -9.10
C TRP A 39 -0.05 1.43 -10.34
N THR A 40 -0.65 2.54 -10.72
CA THR A 40 -0.02 3.49 -11.65
C THR A 40 0.28 4.74 -10.85
N ILE A 41 1.55 5.07 -10.67
CA ILE A 41 2.00 6.18 -9.85
C ILE A 41 2.69 7.19 -10.72
N ASN A 42 2.18 8.42 -10.72
CA ASN A 42 2.74 9.53 -11.48
C ASN A 42 3.48 10.48 -10.55
N LYS A 43 4.68 10.87 -10.93
CA LYS A 43 5.43 11.90 -10.25
C LYS A 43 4.91 13.26 -10.73
N ILE A 44 4.38 14.07 -9.81
CA ILE A 44 3.80 15.37 -10.13
C ILE A 44 4.89 16.45 -10.10
N ASP A 45 5.70 16.44 -9.05
CA ASP A 45 6.86 17.31 -8.91
C ASP A 45 7.94 16.57 -8.11
N GLU A 46 8.93 17.29 -7.59
CA GLU A 46 10.06 16.70 -6.89
C GLU A 46 9.65 15.83 -5.69
N HIS A 47 8.57 16.22 -5.01
CA HIS A 47 8.15 15.54 -3.78
C HIS A 47 6.76 14.91 -3.87
N ASN A 48 5.92 15.33 -4.81
CA ASN A 48 4.52 14.93 -4.86
C ASN A 48 4.24 13.89 -5.93
N TYR A 49 3.42 12.91 -5.57
CA TYR A 49 3.02 11.80 -6.42
C TYR A 49 1.52 11.59 -6.34
N GLU A 50 0.94 11.08 -7.41
CA GLU A 50 -0.44 10.62 -7.45
C GLU A 50 -0.49 9.19 -7.95
N GLY A 51 -1.35 8.39 -7.34
CA GLY A 51 -1.51 6.98 -7.70
C GLY A 51 -2.95 6.59 -7.95
N THR A 52 -3.12 5.61 -8.83
CA THR A 52 -4.43 4.99 -9.09
C THR A 52 -4.29 3.48 -9.09
N ALA A 53 -5.35 2.81 -8.68
CA ALA A 53 -5.50 1.37 -8.77
C ALA A 53 -6.99 1.05 -8.85
N SER A 54 -7.34 -0.17 -9.27
CA SER A 54 -8.74 -0.52 -9.55
C SER A 54 -9.64 -0.45 -8.32
N ASP A 55 -9.10 -0.71 -7.12
CA ASP A 55 -9.84 -0.72 -5.85
C ASP A 55 -9.65 0.56 -5.04
N VAL A 56 -8.97 1.56 -5.59
CA VAL A 56 -8.75 2.85 -4.95
C VAL A 56 -9.82 3.83 -5.37
N VAL A 57 -10.43 4.49 -4.40
CA VAL A 57 -11.43 5.53 -4.63
C VAL A 57 -10.72 6.84 -4.94
N GLY A 58 -10.92 7.36 -6.15
CA GLY A 58 -10.22 8.56 -6.59
C GLY A 58 -8.73 8.31 -6.76
N LYS A 59 -7.91 9.25 -6.32
CA LYS A 59 -6.46 9.17 -6.44
C LYS A 59 -5.80 9.09 -5.07
N ALA A 60 -4.77 8.25 -4.99
CA ALA A 60 -3.86 8.24 -3.86
C ALA A 60 -2.90 9.43 -3.96
N LYS A 61 -2.51 9.98 -2.82
CA LYS A 61 -1.54 11.08 -2.74
C LYS A 61 -0.28 10.60 -2.05
N GLY A 62 0.85 10.81 -2.71
CA GLY A 62 2.15 10.46 -2.17
C GLY A 62 3.04 11.67 -1.97
N TYR A 63 3.92 11.59 -0.99
CA TYR A 63 4.89 12.62 -0.72
C TYR A 63 6.21 12.00 -0.26
N SER A 64 7.32 12.45 -0.83
CA SER A 64 8.64 11.94 -0.48
C SER A 64 9.41 12.91 0.40
N TYR A 65 10.01 12.37 1.48
CA TYR A 65 10.86 13.08 2.44
C TYR A 65 12.16 12.29 2.62
N GLY A 66 13.20 12.61 1.85
CA GLY A 66 14.44 11.85 1.96
C GLY A 66 14.20 10.35 1.87
N PRO A 67 14.57 9.55 2.89
CA PRO A 67 14.36 8.11 2.86
C PRO A 67 12.93 7.67 3.17
N ALA A 68 12.02 8.60 3.49
CA ALA A 68 10.65 8.30 3.82
C ALA A 68 9.71 8.67 2.69
N PHE A 69 8.68 7.84 2.49
CA PHE A 69 7.62 8.09 1.53
C PHE A 69 6.28 7.87 2.22
N LYS A 70 5.38 8.84 2.08
CA LYS A 70 4.04 8.77 2.65
C LYS A 70 3.03 8.59 1.53
N PHE A 71 2.07 7.67 1.71
CA PHE A 71 1.03 7.41 0.72
C PHE A 71 -0.33 7.33 1.40
N GLU A 72 -1.27 8.16 0.98
CA GLU A 72 -2.61 8.23 1.55
C GLU A 72 -3.65 7.90 0.49
N TYR A 73 -4.56 6.98 0.82
CA TYR A 73 -5.59 6.57 -0.13
C TYR A 73 -6.78 5.92 0.57
N VAL A 74 -7.87 5.78 -0.18
CA VAL A 74 -9.08 5.08 0.27
C VAL A 74 -9.26 3.85 -0.61
N LEU A 75 -9.35 2.68 0.01
CA LEU A 75 -9.64 1.43 -0.67
C LEU A 75 -11.09 1.00 -0.47
N LEU A 76 -11.64 0.36 -1.48
CA LEU A 76 -12.85 -0.44 -1.34
C LEU A 76 -12.44 -1.84 -0.89
N VAL A 77 -12.76 -2.19 0.34
CA VAL A 77 -12.38 -3.46 0.95
C VAL A 77 -13.63 -4.34 1.06
N PRO A 78 -13.61 -5.56 0.48
CA PRO A 78 -14.75 -6.46 0.61
C PRO A 78 -14.80 -7.05 2.00
N VAL A 79 -15.91 -6.84 2.69
CA VAL A 79 -16.17 -7.40 4.03
C VAL A 79 -17.59 -7.96 4.04
N LYS A 80 -17.72 -9.26 4.22
CA LYS A 80 -19.02 -9.97 4.32
C LYS A 80 -19.98 -9.60 3.17
N GLY A 81 -19.46 -9.62 1.94
CA GLY A 81 -20.25 -9.34 0.75
C GLY A 81 -20.53 -7.88 0.47
N LYS A 82 -20.00 -6.96 1.25
CA LYS A 82 -20.12 -5.51 1.04
C LYS A 82 -18.75 -4.89 0.81
N ASN A 83 -18.71 -3.85 -0.01
CA ASN A 83 -17.50 -3.06 -0.20
C ASN A 83 -17.51 -1.89 0.77
N ILE A 84 -16.52 -1.84 1.62
CA ILE A 84 -16.38 -0.82 2.66
C ILE A 84 -15.20 0.07 2.32
N LYS A 85 -15.39 1.39 2.43
CA LYS A 85 -14.31 2.36 2.23
C LYS A 85 -13.46 2.43 3.47
N ILE A 86 -12.18 2.14 3.33
CA ILE A 86 -11.19 2.22 4.41
C ILE A 86 -10.09 3.19 3.98
N THR A 87 -9.76 4.13 4.85
CA THR A 87 -8.65 5.06 4.61
C THR A 87 -7.35 4.44 5.06
N PHE A 88 -6.36 4.47 4.16
CA PHE A 88 -5.01 3.97 4.42
C PHE A 88 -4.04 5.13 4.47
N ASP A 89 -3.19 5.11 5.48
CA ASP A 89 -2.08 6.04 5.65
C ASP A 89 -0.82 5.19 5.78
N ASP A 90 -0.06 5.12 4.69
CA ASP A 90 1.12 4.28 4.59
C ASP A 90 2.37 5.15 4.71
N TRP A 91 3.27 4.75 5.61
CA TRP A 91 4.63 5.26 5.64
C TRP A 91 5.58 4.16 5.22
N ILE A 92 6.48 4.49 4.30
CA ILE A 92 7.53 3.59 3.84
C ILE A 92 8.87 4.23 4.17
N PHE A 93 9.70 3.52 4.93
CA PHE A 93 11.01 3.98 5.35
C PHE A 93 12.08 3.10 4.74
N MET A 94 12.93 3.68 3.88
CA MET A 94 14.08 2.96 3.35
C MET A 94 15.13 2.85 4.45
N GLN A 95 15.46 1.62 4.85
CA GLN A 95 16.49 1.35 5.84
C GLN A 95 17.88 1.36 5.20
N ASP A 96 17.96 0.76 4.01
CA ASP A 96 19.14 0.74 3.17
C ASP A 96 18.69 0.46 1.72
N GLU A 97 19.65 0.10 0.83
CA GLU A 97 19.33 -0.13 -0.59
C GLU A 97 18.42 -1.34 -0.83
N ARG A 98 18.30 -2.25 0.14
CA ARG A 98 17.59 -3.51 -0.01
C ARG A 98 16.38 -3.65 0.88
N VAL A 99 16.30 -2.90 1.97
CA VAL A 99 15.27 -3.10 3.00
C VAL A 99 14.44 -1.85 3.17
N ALA A 100 13.13 -2.00 3.12
CA ALA A 100 12.17 -0.96 3.44
C ALA A 100 11.16 -1.49 4.45
N ILE A 101 10.72 -0.62 5.35
CA ILE A 101 9.66 -0.93 6.30
C ILE A 101 8.45 -0.10 5.96
N ASN A 102 7.31 -0.75 5.78
CA ASN A 102 6.03 -0.09 5.56
C ASN A 102 5.18 -0.22 6.82
N ARG A 103 4.66 0.91 7.27
CA ARG A 103 3.69 0.96 8.35
C ARG A 103 2.42 1.59 7.82
N ALA A 104 1.35 0.82 7.81
CA ALA A 104 0.05 1.24 7.34
C ALA A 104 -0.92 1.38 8.51
N THR A 105 -1.59 2.51 8.60
CA THR A 105 -2.68 2.74 9.53
C THR A 105 -3.99 2.79 8.74
N MET A 106 -4.95 2.01 9.16
CA MET A 106 -6.27 1.94 8.53
C MET A 106 -7.29 2.57 9.43
N THR A 107 -8.06 3.53 8.88
CA THR A 107 -9.10 4.21 9.63
C THR A 107 -10.44 4.14 8.91
N LYS A 108 -11.52 4.15 9.71
CA LYS A 108 -12.88 4.29 9.22
C LYS A 108 -13.63 5.25 10.14
N PHE A 109 -14.26 6.27 9.55
CA PHE A 109 -14.94 7.32 10.31
C PHE A 109 -14.02 7.99 11.35
N GLY A 110 -12.74 8.18 10.98
CA GLY A 110 -11.75 8.80 11.85
C GLY A 110 -11.23 7.93 12.98
N ILE A 111 -11.69 6.67 13.07
CA ILE A 111 -11.28 5.73 14.13
C ILE A 111 -10.31 4.71 13.53
N LYS A 112 -9.18 4.50 14.21
CA LYS A 112 -8.21 3.48 13.80
C LYS A 112 -8.82 2.09 13.98
N VAL A 113 -8.91 1.32 12.88
CA VAL A 113 -9.46 -0.03 12.90
C VAL A 113 -8.38 -1.10 12.75
N ALA A 114 -7.21 -0.76 12.22
CA ALA A 114 -6.11 -1.71 12.06
C ALA A 114 -4.78 -1.00 11.87
N GLU A 115 -3.71 -1.72 12.12
CA GLU A 115 -2.34 -1.34 11.75
C GLU A 115 -1.65 -2.54 11.12
N LEU A 116 -0.76 -2.25 10.18
CA LEU A 116 0.02 -3.27 9.49
C LEU A 116 1.47 -2.80 9.40
N THR A 117 2.40 -3.70 9.70
CA THR A 117 3.83 -3.46 9.49
C THR A 117 4.34 -4.52 8.55
N VAL A 118 4.97 -4.11 7.46
CA VAL A 118 5.51 -5.01 6.44
C VAL A 118 6.97 -4.65 6.20
N MET A 119 7.82 -5.66 6.16
CA MET A 119 9.20 -5.49 5.76
C MET A 119 9.34 -5.96 4.31
N PHE A 120 9.87 -5.09 3.46
CA PHE A 120 10.18 -5.43 2.08
C PHE A 120 11.68 -5.62 1.94
N VAL A 121 12.06 -6.70 1.29
CA VAL A 121 13.46 -7.01 1.02
C VAL A 121 13.61 -7.15 -0.49
N LYS A 122 14.52 -6.38 -1.07
CA LYS A 122 14.83 -6.45 -2.50
C LYS A 122 15.73 -7.66 -2.75
N ASP A 123 15.36 -8.46 -3.70
CA ASP A 123 16.14 -9.61 -4.14
C ASP A 123 17.40 -9.19 -4.93
#